data_fc829f7f74e6108691a919cac9326c92
#
_entry.id   fc829f7f74e6108691a919cac9326c92
#
_cell.length_a   1.000
_cell.length_b   1.000
_cell.length_c   1.000
_cell.angle_alpha   90.00
_cell.angle_beta   90.00
_cell.angle_gamma   90.00
#
_symmetry.space_group_name_H-M   'P 1'
#
loop_
_entity.id
_entity.type
_entity.pdbx_description
1 polymer ?
#
loop_
_entity_poly.entity_id
_entity_poly.type
_entity_poly.pdbx_seq_one_letter_code
_entity_poly.pdbx_strand_id
1 'polypeptide(L)'
;ELSLWDRLLTVNADYTFRNTANNDNWHYKKYKIGYGPEDVREEGQASANHRAIFENYQIFNVYGTLNKSFSKHAFTAVLGYNQEALRFENFQVSRQELISSSFPTIALATGILNAGESISSYAIRGVFGRLNYIFNDRYIVEFNGRYDGSSRFPKDKRFGFFPSASVA
;
A
#
# COMPACT_ATOMS: atom_id res chain seq x y z
N GLU A 1 18.47 -7.93 13.92
CA GLU A 1 18.95 -9.32 13.86
C GLU A 1 19.44 -9.78 15.24
N LEU A 2 19.04 -10.95 15.69
CA LEU A 2 19.48 -11.60 16.90
C LEU A 2 20.00 -12.99 16.55
N SER A 3 21.25 -13.30 16.87
CA SER A 3 21.86 -14.61 16.67
C SER A 3 21.96 -15.36 17.98
N LEU A 4 21.48 -16.59 18.00
CA LEU A 4 21.46 -17.50 19.15
C LEU A 4 22.24 -18.78 18.82
N TRP A 5 22.88 -19.38 19.86
CA TRP A 5 23.62 -20.65 19.76
C TRP A 5 24.63 -20.67 18.61
N ASP A 6 25.65 -19.82 18.67
CA ASP A 6 26.74 -19.75 17.68
C ASP A 6 26.27 -19.66 16.23
N ARG A 7 25.23 -18.85 15.96
CA ARG A 7 24.59 -18.66 14.66
C ARG A 7 23.80 -19.87 14.15
N LEU A 8 23.52 -20.85 14.98
CA LEU A 8 22.63 -21.95 14.63
C LEU A 8 21.21 -21.41 14.32
N LEU A 9 20.73 -20.46 15.12
CA LEU A 9 19.44 -19.80 14.95
C LEU A 9 19.64 -18.29 14.84
N THR A 10 19.14 -17.70 13.77
CA THR A 10 19.09 -16.25 13.57
C THR A 10 17.63 -15.82 13.52
N VAL A 11 17.27 -14.79 14.28
CA VAL A 11 15.93 -14.19 14.23
C VAL A 11 16.04 -12.76 13.71
N ASN A 12 15.23 -12.45 12.74
CA ASN A 12 15.13 -11.13 12.13
C ASN A 12 13.70 -10.61 12.32
N ALA A 13 13.59 -9.31 12.60
CA ALA A 13 12.33 -8.61 12.61
C ALA A 13 12.53 -7.24 11.96
N ASP A 14 11.60 -6.84 11.13
CA ASP A 14 11.56 -5.51 10.53
C ASP A 14 10.14 -4.95 10.57
N TYR A 15 10.07 -3.64 10.69
CA TYR A 15 8.83 -2.89 10.63
C TYR A 15 9.05 -1.66 9.77
N THR A 16 8.19 -1.52 8.77
CA THR A 16 8.17 -0.35 7.89
C THR A 16 6.85 0.39 8.05
N PHE A 17 6.94 1.68 8.24
CA PHE A 17 5.81 2.58 8.25
C PHE A 17 6.03 3.67 7.21
N ARG A 18 5.03 3.88 6.34
CA ARG A 18 5.01 4.98 5.38
C ARG A 18 3.68 5.73 5.52
N ASN A 19 3.80 7.02 5.73
CA ASN A 19 2.67 7.94 5.71
C ASN A 19 2.88 8.92 4.55
N THR A 20 1.89 9.02 3.68
CA THR A 20 1.89 9.99 2.58
C THR A 20 0.67 10.88 2.72
N ALA A 21 0.88 12.19 2.64
CA ALA A 21 -0.19 13.18 2.64
C ALA A 21 -0.01 14.10 1.43
N ASN A 22 -0.98 14.11 0.54
CA ASN A 22 -1.01 14.99 -0.63
C ASN A 22 -2.19 15.94 -0.51
N ASN A 23 -1.94 17.23 -0.77
CA ASN A 23 -2.97 18.25 -0.82
C ASN A 23 -2.90 18.95 -2.17
N ASP A 24 -3.99 18.87 -2.91
CA ASP A 24 -4.14 19.52 -4.22
C ASP A 24 -5.17 20.62 -4.11
N ASN A 25 -4.82 21.80 -4.59
CA ASN A 25 -5.72 22.93 -4.73
C ASN A 25 -5.71 23.40 -6.17
N TRP A 26 -6.89 23.51 -6.77
CA TRP A 26 -7.03 24.06 -8.11
C TRP A 26 -8.33 24.85 -8.21
N HIS A 27 -8.41 25.71 -9.20
CA HIS A 27 -9.60 26.49 -9.47
C HIS A 27 -9.85 26.63 -10.95
N TYR A 28 -11.11 26.81 -11.27
CA TYR A 28 -11.54 27.16 -12.62
C TYR A 28 -12.01 28.62 -12.63
N LYS A 29 -11.82 29.28 -13.76
CA LYS A 29 -12.26 30.68 -13.99
C LYS A 29 -13.26 30.69 -15.12
N LYS A 30 -14.18 31.65 -15.10
CA LYS A 30 -14.94 32.00 -16.30
C LYS A 30 -13.97 32.56 -17.34
N TYR A 31 -14.27 32.32 -18.59
CA TYR A 31 -13.49 32.80 -19.74
C TYR A 31 -14.41 33.51 -20.75
N LYS A 32 -13.86 34.39 -21.54
CA LYS A 32 -14.62 35.16 -22.53
C LYS A 32 -14.47 34.54 -23.91
N ILE A 33 -15.60 34.36 -24.59
CA ILE A 33 -15.66 33.90 -25.97
C ILE A 33 -16.28 35.01 -26.81
N GLY A 34 -15.61 35.41 -27.92
CA GLY A 34 -16.15 36.31 -28.93
C GLY A 34 -16.97 35.52 -29.94
N TYR A 35 -18.24 35.85 -30.09
CA TYR A 35 -19.15 35.31 -31.11
C TYR A 35 -19.33 36.23 -32.29
N GLY A 36 -18.77 37.44 -32.22
CA GLY A 36 -18.78 38.48 -33.27
C GLY A 36 -18.01 39.73 -32.83
N PRO A 37 -17.92 40.76 -33.68
CA PRO A 37 -17.13 41.95 -33.37
C PRO A 37 -17.48 42.65 -32.05
N GLU A 38 -18.75 42.57 -31.64
CA GLU A 38 -19.25 43.17 -30.39
C GLU A 38 -19.94 42.17 -29.46
N ASP A 39 -20.03 40.89 -29.83
CA ASP A 39 -20.64 39.82 -29.02
C ASP A 39 -19.57 39.00 -28.27
N VAL A 40 -19.24 39.43 -27.04
CA VAL A 40 -18.32 38.75 -26.15
C VAL A 40 -19.12 38.24 -24.94
N ARG A 41 -19.16 36.94 -24.78
CA ARG A 41 -19.87 36.28 -23.66
C ARG A 41 -18.91 35.65 -22.66
N GLU A 42 -19.27 35.71 -21.39
CA GLU A 42 -18.59 34.96 -20.35
C GLU A 42 -19.16 33.54 -20.30
N GLU A 43 -18.29 32.56 -20.45
CA GLU A 43 -18.59 31.13 -20.44
C GLU A 43 -17.80 30.43 -19.33
N GLY A 44 -18.24 29.22 -19.02
CA GLY A 44 -17.61 28.40 -17.99
C GLY A 44 -18.14 28.70 -16.58
N GLN A 45 -17.69 27.92 -15.62
CA GLN A 45 -18.07 28.03 -14.22
C GLN A 45 -16.83 28.24 -13.36
N ALA A 46 -16.85 29.34 -12.59
CA ALA A 46 -15.78 29.57 -11.62
C ALA A 46 -15.97 28.65 -10.42
N SER A 47 -14.93 27.95 -9.98
CA SER A 47 -14.96 27.10 -8.81
C SER A 47 -13.60 27.01 -8.12
N ALA A 48 -13.60 26.84 -6.81
CA ALA A 48 -12.45 26.42 -6.03
C ALA A 48 -12.60 24.93 -5.65
N ASN A 49 -11.50 24.20 -5.70
CA ASN A 49 -11.46 22.78 -5.43
C ASN A 49 -10.28 22.47 -4.52
N HIS A 50 -10.50 21.60 -3.56
CA HIS A 50 -9.47 21.11 -2.66
C HIS A 50 -9.63 19.60 -2.51
N ARG A 51 -8.52 18.86 -2.64
CA ARG A 51 -8.44 17.42 -2.43
C ARG A 51 -7.30 17.11 -1.47
N ALA A 52 -7.59 16.33 -0.45
CA ALA A 52 -6.61 15.79 0.47
C ALA A 52 -6.60 14.25 0.36
N ILE A 53 -5.43 13.69 0.17
CA ILE A 53 -5.21 12.23 0.10
C ILE A 53 -4.26 11.86 1.22
N PHE A 54 -4.64 10.86 2.02
CA PHE A 54 -3.82 10.28 3.08
C PHE A 54 -3.65 8.79 2.81
N GLU A 55 -2.41 8.33 2.84
CA GLU A 55 -2.07 6.93 2.71
C GLU A 55 -1.20 6.50 3.89
N ASN A 56 -1.69 5.54 4.67
CA ASN A 56 -0.95 4.91 5.74
C ASN A 56 -0.66 3.46 5.34
N TYR A 57 0.61 3.15 5.15
CA TYR A 57 1.11 1.82 4.82
C TYR A 57 1.99 1.30 5.94
N GLN A 58 1.75 0.06 6.36
CA GLN A 58 2.51 -0.61 7.39
C GLN A 58 2.84 -2.02 6.94
N ILE A 59 4.08 -2.45 7.18
CA ILE A 59 4.49 -3.83 6.99
C ILE A 59 5.32 -4.29 8.19
N PHE A 60 5.01 -5.46 8.70
CA PHE A 60 5.74 -6.13 9.75
C PHE A 60 6.16 -7.51 9.27
N ASN A 61 7.43 -7.82 9.42
CA ASN A 61 8.02 -9.13 9.15
C ASN A 61 8.77 -9.61 10.37
N VAL A 62 8.63 -10.90 10.67
CA VAL A 62 9.50 -11.60 11.61
C VAL A 62 9.77 -13.00 11.07
N TYR A 63 11.04 -13.42 11.08
CA TYR A 63 11.40 -14.76 10.65
C TYR A 63 12.65 -15.26 11.34
N GLY A 64 12.66 -16.56 11.58
CA GLY A 64 13.79 -17.29 12.10
C GLY A 64 14.43 -18.16 11.03
N THR A 65 15.74 -18.19 11.01
CA THR A 65 16.54 -19.07 10.16
C THR A 65 17.39 -19.99 11.02
N LEU A 66 17.22 -21.29 10.82
CA LEU A 66 18.02 -22.33 11.47
C LEU A 66 18.97 -22.92 10.41
N ASN A 67 20.27 -22.94 10.72
CA ASN A 67 21.30 -23.56 9.88
C ASN A 67 22.02 -24.64 10.66
N LYS A 68 22.09 -25.85 10.10
CA LYS A 68 22.83 -26.96 10.73
C LYS A 68 23.49 -27.81 9.68
N SER A 69 24.79 -28.01 9.84
CA SER A 69 25.57 -28.94 9.00
C SER A 69 26.26 -29.99 9.84
N PHE A 70 26.27 -31.23 9.36
CA PHE A 70 27.01 -32.33 9.98
C PHE A 70 27.40 -33.34 8.89
N SER A 71 28.69 -33.73 8.90
CA SER A 71 29.25 -34.63 7.88
C SER A 71 28.94 -34.12 6.47
N LYS A 72 28.16 -34.88 5.68
CA LYS A 72 27.76 -34.57 4.30
C LYS A 72 26.36 -33.96 4.20
N HIS A 73 25.76 -33.56 5.32
CA HIS A 73 24.38 -33.05 5.37
C HIS A 73 24.39 -31.58 5.78
N ALA A 74 23.71 -30.75 5.02
CA ALA A 74 23.44 -29.36 5.38
C ALA A 74 21.92 -29.09 5.31
N PHE A 75 21.39 -28.47 6.37
CA PHE A 75 19.99 -28.09 6.51
C PHE A 75 19.88 -26.60 6.73
N THR A 76 18.98 -25.98 6.02
CA THR A 76 18.53 -24.60 6.29
C THR A 76 17.01 -24.62 6.41
N ALA A 77 16.47 -24.19 7.53
CA ALA A 77 15.04 -24.02 7.74
C ALA A 77 14.73 -22.56 8.04
N VAL A 78 13.69 -22.04 7.41
CA VAL A 78 13.15 -20.70 7.65
C VAL A 78 11.70 -20.82 8.03
N LEU A 79 11.28 -20.12 9.08
CA LEU A 79 9.88 -19.96 9.45
C LEU A 79 9.65 -18.48 9.72
N GLY A 80 8.60 -17.91 9.15
CA GLY A 80 8.32 -16.49 9.30
C GLY A 80 6.85 -16.14 9.24
N TYR A 81 6.58 -14.93 9.70
CA TYR A 81 5.29 -14.27 9.65
C TYR A 81 5.44 -12.90 9.00
N ASN A 82 4.49 -12.56 8.14
CA ASN A 82 4.38 -11.28 7.48
C ASN A 82 2.97 -10.70 7.69
N GLN A 83 2.90 -9.41 7.94
CA GLN A 83 1.63 -8.68 7.95
C GLN A 83 1.82 -7.34 7.26
N GLU A 84 0.91 -7.03 6.35
CA GLU A 84 0.83 -5.79 5.60
C GLU A 84 -0.54 -5.18 5.80
N ALA A 85 -0.61 -3.86 5.96
CA ALA A 85 -1.86 -3.11 6.01
C ALA A 85 -1.71 -1.78 5.27
N LEU A 86 -2.73 -1.43 4.51
CA LEU A 86 -2.88 -0.15 3.85
C LEU A 86 -4.23 0.47 4.24
N ARG A 87 -4.21 1.74 4.57
CA ARG A 87 -5.40 2.59 4.68
C ARG A 87 -5.21 3.81 3.77
N PHE A 88 -6.14 3.99 2.86
CA PHE A 88 -6.19 5.09 1.92
C PHE A 88 -7.46 5.89 2.19
N GLU A 89 -7.31 7.21 2.34
CA GLU A 89 -8.39 8.16 2.53
C GLU A 89 -8.26 9.26 1.49
N ASN A 90 -9.36 9.58 0.82
CA ASN A 90 -9.45 10.67 -0.13
C ASN A 90 -10.64 11.54 0.26
N PHE A 91 -10.36 12.78 0.56
CA PHE A 91 -11.36 13.81 0.83
C PHE A 91 -11.29 14.87 -0.27
N GLN A 92 -12.44 15.26 -0.80
CA GLN A 92 -12.52 16.31 -1.81
C GLN A 92 -13.66 17.26 -1.47
N VAL A 93 -13.41 18.54 -1.63
CA VAL A 93 -14.42 19.60 -1.52
C VAL A 93 -14.28 20.54 -2.70
N SER A 94 -15.42 20.98 -3.25
CA SER A 94 -15.48 22.00 -4.28
C SER A 94 -16.63 22.96 -4.02
N ARG A 95 -16.44 24.22 -4.40
CA ARG A 95 -17.50 25.22 -4.33
C ARG A 95 -17.48 26.11 -5.54
N GLN A 96 -18.66 26.32 -6.08
CA GLN A 96 -18.88 27.12 -7.29
C GLN A 96 -19.05 28.61 -6.94
N GLU A 97 -19.07 29.45 -7.98
CA GLU A 97 -19.28 30.89 -7.90
C GLU A 97 -18.25 31.59 -7.02
N LEU A 98 -17.01 31.66 -7.51
CA LEU A 98 -15.96 32.43 -6.86
C LEU A 98 -16.27 33.92 -6.90
N ILE A 99 -16.21 34.60 -5.76
CA ILE A 99 -16.31 36.06 -5.64
C ILE A 99 -15.10 36.70 -6.34
N SER A 100 -13.92 36.10 -6.24
CA SER A 100 -12.69 36.60 -6.84
C SER A 100 -11.83 35.47 -7.37
N SER A 101 -11.40 35.58 -8.60
CA SER A 101 -10.45 34.65 -9.20
C SER A 101 -8.99 34.89 -8.76
N SER A 102 -8.72 36.02 -8.12
CA SER A 102 -7.41 36.33 -7.53
C SER A 102 -7.21 35.68 -6.16
N PHE A 103 -8.30 35.34 -5.48
CA PHE A 103 -8.30 34.62 -4.19
C PHE A 103 -9.27 33.43 -4.26
N PRO A 104 -8.92 32.37 -4.98
CA PRO A 104 -9.81 31.26 -5.26
C PRO A 104 -9.88 30.29 -4.07
N THR A 105 -10.65 30.63 -3.05
CA THR A 105 -10.83 29.80 -1.84
C THR A 105 -12.25 29.30 -1.72
N ILE A 106 -12.43 28.12 -1.13
CA ILE A 106 -13.74 27.53 -0.82
C ILE A 106 -14.58 28.47 0.04
N ALA A 107 -13.93 29.18 0.99
CA ALA A 107 -14.60 30.10 1.93
C ALA A 107 -15.22 31.32 1.24
N LEU A 108 -14.59 31.81 0.18
CA LEU A 108 -15.05 32.98 -0.57
C LEU A 108 -15.93 32.64 -1.78
N ALA A 109 -16.22 31.38 -2.03
CA ALA A 109 -17.19 30.98 -3.04
C ALA A 109 -18.61 31.01 -2.47
N THR A 110 -19.60 31.34 -3.28
CA THR A 110 -21.01 31.54 -2.84
C THR A 110 -21.96 30.48 -3.40
N GLY A 111 -21.55 29.77 -4.43
CA GLY A 111 -22.39 28.77 -5.10
C GLY A 111 -22.45 27.43 -4.37
N ILE A 112 -22.81 26.40 -5.13
CA ILE A 112 -23.02 25.04 -4.63
C ILE A 112 -21.73 24.47 -4.05
N LEU A 113 -21.83 23.98 -2.81
CA LEU A 113 -20.78 23.24 -2.13
C LEU A 113 -20.98 21.75 -2.38
N ASN A 114 -19.96 21.08 -2.92
CA ASN A 114 -19.90 19.64 -3.04
C ASN A 114 -18.76 19.13 -2.17
N ALA A 115 -19.01 18.08 -1.41
CA ALA A 115 -18.01 17.39 -0.62
C ALA A 115 -18.16 15.88 -0.81
N GLY A 116 -17.05 15.18 -0.83
CA GLY A 116 -17.01 13.74 -0.95
C GLY A 116 -15.82 13.16 -0.19
N GLU A 117 -16.02 11.96 0.31
CA GLU A 117 -14.99 11.18 1.00
C GLU A 117 -15.03 9.75 0.49
N SER A 118 -13.85 9.15 0.36
CA SER A 118 -13.73 7.72 0.14
C SER A 118 -12.61 7.15 1.00
N ILE A 119 -12.92 6.06 1.69
CA ILE A 119 -11.95 5.34 2.53
C ILE A 119 -11.87 3.92 2.01
N SER A 120 -10.66 3.45 1.76
CA SER A 120 -10.40 2.06 1.43
C SER A 120 -9.26 1.53 2.28
N SER A 121 -9.36 0.26 2.66
CA SER A 121 -8.31 -0.40 3.43
C SER A 121 -8.22 -1.87 3.08
N TYR A 122 -7.02 -2.41 3.18
CA TYR A 122 -6.81 -3.84 3.16
C TYR A 122 -5.73 -4.25 4.14
N ALA A 123 -5.76 -5.52 4.52
CA ALA A 123 -4.70 -6.17 5.27
C ALA A 123 -4.42 -7.55 4.66
N ILE A 124 -3.15 -7.90 4.59
CA ILE A 124 -2.66 -9.21 4.17
C ILE A 124 -1.79 -9.72 5.30
N ARG A 125 -1.92 -11.00 5.63
CA ARG A 125 -1.04 -11.65 6.59
C ARG A 125 -0.74 -13.06 6.14
N GLY A 126 0.46 -13.53 6.44
CA GLY A 126 0.87 -14.86 6.04
C GLY A 126 1.91 -15.45 6.98
N VAL A 127 1.89 -16.76 7.05
CA VAL A 127 2.97 -17.56 7.61
C VAL A 127 3.67 -18.25 6.47
N PHE A 128 4.99 -18.24 6.46
CA PHE A 128 5.77 -18.90 5.43
C PHE A 128 6.86 -19.77 6.04
N GLY A 129 7.20 -20.83 5.33
CA GLY A 129 8.28 -21.72 5.70
C GLY A 129 9.05 -22.19 4.49
N ARG A 130 10.34 -22.43 4.68
CA ARG A 130 11.26 -23.00 3.71
C ARG A 130 12.14 -24.02 4.38
N LEU A 131 12.32 -25.16 3.75
CA LEU A 131 13.28 -26.17 4.14
C LEU A 131 14.18 -26.49 2.94
N ASN A 132 15.46 -26.25 3.10
CA ASN A 132 16.47 -26.61 2.13
C ASN A 132 17.40 -27.68 2.72
N TYR A 133 17.64 -28.74 1.98
CA TYR A 133 18.52 -29.85 2.34
C TYR A 133 19.52 -30.10 1.24
N ILE A 134 20.80 -30.14 1.61
CA ILE A 134 21.90 -30.44 0.71
C ILE A 134 22.63 -31.71 1.20
N PHE A 135 22.80 -32.65 0.31
CA PHE A 135 23.56 -33.88 0.56
C PHE A 135 24.82 -33.95 -0.28
N ASN A 136 25.96 -34.10 0.39
CA ASN A 136 27.29 -34.26 -0.20
C ASN A 136 27.66 -33.13 -1.19
N ASP A 137 27.17 -31.89 -0.92
CA ASP A 137 27.35 -30.70 -1.77
C ASP A 137 26.90 -30.91 -3.26
N ARG A 138 26.06 -31.89 -3.50
CA ARG A 138 25.69 -32.34 -4.86
C ARG A 138 24.17 -32.44 -5.07
N TYR A 139 23.45 -32.96 -4.11
CA TYR A 139 22.00 -33.16 -4.23
C TYR A 139 21.28 -32.13 -3.36
N ILE A 140 20.41 -31.38 -3.97
CA ILE A 140 19.67 -30.31 -3.28
C ILE A 140 18.18 -30.61 -3.39
N VAL A 141 17.49 -30.54 -2.25
CA VAL A 141 16.03 -30.64 -2.17
C VAL A 141 15.51 -29.42 -1.40
N GLU A 142 14.53 -28.75 -1.95
CA GLU A 142 13.91 -27.60 -1.32
C GLU A 142 12.40 -27.72 -1.29
N PHE A 143 11.80 -27.40 -0.15
CA PHE A 143 10.36 -27.25 0.05
C PHE A 143 10.05 -25.87 0.54
N ASN A 144 9.06 -25.20 -0.07
CA ASN A 144 8.52 -23.94 0.39
C ASN A 144 7.01 -24.07 0.58
N GLY A 145 6.50 -23.34 1.55
CA GLY A 145 5.07 -23.23 1.78
C GLY A 145 4.71 -21.86 2.32
N ARG A 146 3.59 -21.32 1.84
CA ARG A 146 3.00 -20.08 2.37
C ARG A 146 1.52 -20.31 2.64
N TYR A 147 1.06 -19.79 3.78
CA TYR A 147 -0.35 -19.73 4.12
C TYR A 147 -0.73 -18.27 4.30
N ASP A 148 -1.30 -17.68 3.24
CA ASP A 148 -1.59 -16.26 3.14
C ASP A 148 -3.09 -15.99 3.20
N GLY A 149 -3.46 -14.90 3.87
CA GLY A 149 -4.83 -14.43 3.95
C GLY A 149 -4.95 -12.94 3.64
N SER A 150 -6.02 -12.57 2.93
CA SER A 150 -6.31 -11.19 2.56
C SER A 150 -7.71 -10.77 3.00
N SER A 151 -7.80 -9.55 3.55
CA SER A 151 -9.09 -8.96 3.95
C SER A 151 -10.01 -8.63 2.77
N ARG A 152 -9.48 -8.64 1.54
CA ARG A 152 -10.24 -8.39 0.31
C ARG A 152 -11.20 -9.52 -0.07
N PHE A 153 -10.96 -10.72 0.49
CA PHE A 153 -11.83 -11.88 0.26
C PHE A 153 -12.86 -12.06 1.39
N PRO A 154 -14.01 -12.69 1.13
CA PRO A 154 -14.97 -13.09 2.14
C PRO A 154 -14.33 -13.90 3.27
N LYS A 155 -14.89 -13.83 4.48
CA LYS A 155 -14.27 -14.41 5.70
C LYS A 155 -13.92 -15.89 5.57
N ASP A 156 -14.75 -16.65 4.87
CA ASP A 156 -14.63 -18.09 4.64
C ASP A 156 -13.60 -18.46 3.55
N LYS A 157 -13.16 -17.50 2.74
CA LYS A 157 -12.24 -17.71 1.60
C LYS A 157 -10.99 -16.83 1.66
N ARG A 158 -10.67 -16.31 2.84
CA ARG A 158 -9.56 -15.37 3.01
C ARG A 158 -8.20 -16.00 2.89
N PHE A 159 -8.08 -17.27 3.24
CA PHE A 159 -6.79 -17.94 3.38
C PHE A 159 -6.58 -18.99 2.31
N GLY A 160 -5.36 -19.03 1.77
CA GLY A 160 -4.92 -20.03 0.82
C GLY A 160 -3.53 -20.57 1.19
N PHE A 161 -3.29 -21.85 0.83
CA PHE A 161 -1.98 -22.48 0.99
C PHE A 161 -1.31 -22.62 -0.37
N PHE A 162 -0.04 -22.23 -0.44
CA PHE A 162 0.77 -22.17 -1.66
C PHE A 162 2.08 -22.95 -1.47
N PRO A 163 2.10 -24.26 -1.74
CA PRO A 163 3.31 -25.08 -1.65
C PRO A 163 4.13 -25.01 -2.94
N SER A 164 5.45 -25.21 -2.81
CA SER A 164 6.34 -25.52 -3.93
C SER A 164 7.49 -26.44 -3.49
N ALA A 165 8.04 -27.21 -4.43
CA ALA A 165 9.19 -28.07 -4.20
C ALA A 165 10.12 -28.05 -5.40
N SER A 166 11.42 -28.19 -5.17
CA SER A 166 12.44 -28.31 -6.21
C SER A 166 13.51 -29.31 -5.82
N VAL A 167 14.15 -29.90 -6.82
CA VAL A 167 15.30 -30.81 -6.69
C VAL A 167 16.37 -30.43 -7.72
N ALA A 168 17.62 -30.56 -7.34
CA ALA A 168 18.76 -30.29 -8.18
C ALA A 168 19.94 -31.24 -7.83
#